data_d4aeca844214ad4a12833a65b705b7c0
#
_entry.id   d4aeca844214ad4a12833a65b705b7c0
#
_cell.length_a   1.000
_cell.length_b   1.000
_cell.length_c   1.000
_cell.angle_alpha   90.00
_cell.angle_beta   90.00
_cell.angle_gamma   90.00
#
_symmetry.space_group_name_H-M   'P 1'
#
loop_
_entity.id
_entity.type
_entity.pdbx_description
1 polymer ?
#
loop_
_entity_poly.entity_id
_entity_poly.type
_entity_poly.pdbx_seq_one_letter_code
_entity_poly.pdbx_strand_id
1 'polypeptide(L)'
;MKPLVYALVSFWFLCCSTDKEKMLAAESDAAGILSETAGVIALKVTGNENSYTFNTTVQSPDTGCEQYADWWEVVDLEGNLIYRRILAHSHVDEQPFSRSGTNIPLTKNTQVYVRVHINTLGYASAVQKGSVENGFMPAQLDSEFAKELEKVEPLPTGCAF
;
A
#
# COMPACT_ATOMS: atom_id res chain seq x y z
N MET A 1 39.60 -18.63 -66.36
CA MET A 1 38.77 -18.89 -65.16
C MET A 1 39.04 -17.81 -64.10
N LYS A 2 38.14 -16.89 -63.90
CA LYS A 2 38.26 -15.79 -62.91
C LYS A 2 37.35 -16.12 -61.72
N PRO A 3 37.78 -16.05 -60.47
CA PRO A 3 36.90 -16.21 -59.32
C PRO A 3 36.20 -14.88 -59.03
N LEU A 4 34.88 -15.00 -58.76
CA LEU A 4 33.99 -13.93 -58.40
C LEU A 4 34.10 -13.74 -56.86
N VAL A 5 34.48 -12.53 -56.45
CA VAL A 5 34.54 -12.12 -55.04
C VAL A 5 33.19 -11.51 -54.65
N TYR A 6 32.45 -12.17 -53.78
CA TYR A 6 31.24 -11.60 -53.15
C TYR A 6 31.64 -10.75 -51.96
N ALA A 7 31.36 -9.45 -52.00
CA ALA A 7 31.48 -8.53 -50.91
C ALA A 7 30.20 -8.63 -50.03
N LEU A 8 30.35 -9.12 -48.78
CA LEU A 8 29.31 -9.07 -47.77
C LEU A 8 29.24 -7.68 -47.15
N VAL A 9 28.16 -6.94 -47.45
CA VAL A 9 27.84 -5.67 -46.81
C VAL A 9 27.11 -5.99 -45.50
N SER A 10 27.81 -5.85 -44.37
CA SER A 10 27.18 -5.90 -43.03
C SER A 10 26.45 -4.61 -42.74
N PHE A 11 25.12 -4.68 -42.70
CA PHE A 11 24.25 -3.60 -42.29
C PHE A 11 24.17 -3.58 -40.77
N TRP A 12 24.86 -2.67 -40.11
CA TRP A 12 24.70 -2.41 -38.70
C TRP A 12 23.44 -1.56 -38.48
N PHE A 13 22.38 -2.19 -37.95
CA PHE A 13 21.25 -1.44 -37.41
C PHE A 13 21.67 -0.82 -36.07
N LEU A 14 21.89 0.49 -36.08
CA LEU A 14 22.02 1.29 -34.88
C LEU A 14 20.62 1.44 -34.27
N CYS A 15 20.29 0.62 -33.28
CA CYS A 15 19.05 0.75 -32.51
C CYS A 15 19.20 1.94 -31.57
N CYS A 16 18.63 3.09 -31.98
CA CYS A 16 18.50 4.27 -31.14
C CYS A 16 17.30 4.05 -30.22
N SER A 17 17.54 3.49 -29.02
CA SER A 17 16.53 3.47 -27.96
C SER A 17 16.31 4.89 -27.48
N THR A 18 15.11 5.39 -27.63
CA THR A 18 14.75 6.76 -27.27
C THR A 18 14.75 6.91 -25.75
N ASP A 19 15.37 7.97 -25.23
CA ASP A 19 15.44 8.33 -23.81
C ASP A 19 14.06 8.34 -23.09
N LYS A 20 12.99 8.42 -23.87
CA LYS A 20 11.61 8.41 -23.39
C LYS A 20 11.17 7.05 -22.80
N GLU A 21 11.61 5.92 -23.39
CA GLU A 21 11.33 4.58 -22.82
C GLU A 21 12.07 4.36 -21.50
N LYS A 22 13.28 4.89 -21.39
CA LYS A 22 14.08 4.78 -20.16
C LYS A 22 13.50 5.62 -19.01
N MET A 23 12.90 6.77 -19.30
CA MET A 23 12.20 7.59 -18.30
C MET A 23 10.90 6.91 -17.81
N LEU A 24 10.09 6.33 -18.73
CA LEU A 24 8.88 5.61 -18.32
C LEU A 24 9.17 4.36 -17.46
N ALA A 25 10.23 3.62 -17.78
CA ALA A 25 10.65 2.47 -16.98
C ALA A 25 11.13 2.89 -15.58
N ALA A 26 11.86 4.01 -15.47
CA ALA A 26 12.33 4.54 -14.19
C ALA A 26 11.18 5.02 -13.29
N GLU A 27 10.14 5.62 -13.86
CA GLU A 27 8.93 6.05 -13.11
C GLU A 27 8.10 4.83 -12.63
N SER A 28 7.99 3.76 -13.44
CA SER A 28 7.28 2.55 -13.03
C SER A 28 8.03 1.80 -11.92
N ASP A 29 9.36 1.76 -11.97
CA ASP A 29 10.18 1.13 -10.94
C ASP A 29 10.16 1.93 -9.63
N ALA A 30 10.16 3.26 -9.69
CA ALA A 30 10.07 4.10 -8.50
C ALA A 30 8.69 3.98 -7.82
N ALA A 31 7.60 3.93 -8.57
CA ALA A 31 6.26 3.70 -8.05
C ALA A 31 6.12 2.29 -7.45
N GLY A 32 6.73 1.27 -8.06
CA GLY A 32 6.78 -0.09 -7.53
C GLY A 32 7.55 -0.19 -6.21
N ILE A 33 8.70 0.46 -6.10
CA ILE A 33 9.52 0.48 -4.88
C ILE A 33 8.80 1.21 -3.73
N LEU A 34 8.11 2.31 -4.01
CA LEU A 34 7.34 3.06 -3.00
C LEU A 34 6.14 2.23 -2.50
N SER A 35 5.51 1.44 -3.38
CA SER A 35 4.41 0.54 -3.00
C SER A 35 4.89 -0.63 -2.13
N GLU A 36 6.11 -1.15 -2.33
CA GLU A 36 6.69 -2.23 -1.51
C GLU A 36 7.07 -1.76 -0.09
N THR A 37 7.38 -0.50 0.10
CA THR A 37 7.73 0.07 1.42
C THR A 37 6.54 0.57 2.21
N ALA A 38 5.41 0.84 1.57
CA ALA A 38 4.19 1.29 2.24
C ALA A 38 3.42 0.12 2.84
N GLY A 39 2.88 0.30 4.05
CA GLY A 39 2.07 -0.74 4.66
C GLY A 39 1.85 -0.61 6.15
N VAL A 40 1.13 -1.56 6.70
CA VAL A 40 1.00 -1.77 8.15
C VAL A 40 2.12 -2.70 8.63
N ILE A 41 3.13 -2.14 9.27
CA ILE A 41 4.35 -2.85 9.65
C ILE A 41 4.31 -3.46 11.05
N ALA A 42 3.44 -2.94 11.94
CA ALA A 42 3.21 -3.50 13.26
C ALA A 42 1.80 -3.19 13.76
N LEU A 43 1.30 -4.07 14.63
CA LEU A 43 -0.01 -3.94 15.26
C LEU A 43 0.06 -4.40 16.71
N LYS A 44 -0.45 -3.57 17.63
CA LYS A 44 -0.66 -3.94 19.03
C LYS A 44 -2.14 -3.85 19.35
N VAL A 45 -2.69 -4.93 19.90
CA VAL A 45 -4.11 -5.02 20.27
C VAL A 45 -4.27 -5.05 21.78
N THR A 46 -5.24 -4.30 22.30
CA THR A 46 -5.65 -4.28 23.71
C THR A 46 -7.17 -4.18 23.79
N GLY A 47 -7.73 -4.34 24.99
CA GLY A 47 -9.18 -4.24 25.23
C GLY A 47 -9.86 -5.60 25.34
N ASN A 48 -11.15 -5.62 25.16
CA ASN A 48 -12.00 -6.79 25.32
C ASN A 48 -12.81 -7.07 24.06
N GLU A 49 -13.37 -8.27 23.98
CA GLU A 49 -14.20 -8.69 22.85
C GLU A 49 -15.31 -7.67 22.55
N ASN A 50 -15.52 -7.40 21.27
CA ASN A 50 -16.41 -6.37 20.69
C ASN A 50 -16.03 -4.90 21.01
N SER A 51 -14.88 -4.65 21.65
CA SER A 51 -14.40 -3.28 21.94
C SER A 51 -12.86 -3.24 22.03
N TYR A 52 -12.20 -3.77 21.01
CA TYR A 52 -10.75 -3.74 20.95
C TYR A 52 -10.20 -2.36 20.57
N THR A 53 -9.00 -2.09 21.02
CA THR A 53 -8.17 -0.96 20.59
C THR A 53 -6.99 -1.51 19.78
N PHE A 54 -6.85 -1.07 18.55
CA PHE A 54 -5.73 -1.38 17.68
C PHE A 54 -4.81 -0.16 17.64
N ASN A 55 -3.55 -0.33 18.03
CA ASN A 55 -2.48 0.64 17.80
C ASN A 55 -1.68 0.16 16.58
N THR A 56 -1.92 0.81 15.45
CA THR A 56 -1.40 0.43 14.15
C THR A 56 -0.19 1.28 13.81
N THR A 57 0.94 0.64 13.48
CA THR A 57 2.14 1.31 13.00
C THR A 57 2.19 1.23 11.48
N VAL A 58 2.21 2.38 10.84
CA VAL A 58 2.18 2.57 9.39
C VAL A 58 3.51 3.11 8.90
N GLN A 59 3.99 2.55 7.80
CA GLN A 59 5.03 3.14 6.96
C GLN A 59 4.35 3.63 5.67
N SER A 60 4.54 4.89 5.32
CA SER A 60 3.95 5.46 4.10
C SER A 60 4.86 6.51 3.45
N PRO A 61 4.77 6.69 2.12
CA PRO A 61 5.60 7.66 1.40
C PRO A 61 4.97 9.06 1.43
N ASP A 62 4.68 9.56 2.63
CA ASP A 62 4.06 10.87 2.82
C ASP A 62 5.01 11.98 2.36
N THR A 63 4.48 12.91 1.58
CA THR A 63 5.22 14.10 1.08
C THR A 63 4.53 15.42 1.46
N GLY A 64 3.42 15.35 2.17
CA GLY A 64 2.53 16.45 2.50
C GLY A 64 1.08 16.09 2.19
N CYS A 65 0.17 17.06 2.18
CA CYS A 65 -1.24 16.82 1.87
C CYS A 65 -1.51 16.34 0.45
N GLU A 66 -0.57 16.52 -0.48
CA GLU A 66 -0.68 16.02 -1.85
C GLU A 66 -0.59 14.49 -1.91
N GLN A 67 0.26 13.89 -1.06
CA GLN A 67 0.38 12.45 -0.94
C GLN A 67 0.62 12.06 0.51
N TYR A 68 -0.29 11.28 1.09
CA TYR A 68 -0.18 10.80 2.48
C TYR A 68 -1.09 9.59 2.71
N ALA A 69 -0.81 8.83 3.77
CA ALA A 69 -1.72 7.82 4.27
C ALA A 69 -2.96 8.52 4.88
N ASP A 70 -4.12 8.35 4.27
CA ASP A 70 -5.35 9.07 4.65
C ASP A 70 -6.30 8.23 5.53
N TRP A 71 -6.14 6.89 5.58
CA TRP A 71 -6.71 6.02 6.60
C TRP A 71 -5.99 4.68 6.72
N TRP A 72 -6.20 4.02 7.83
CA TRP A 72 -6.02 2.59 7.94
C TRP A 72 -7.35 1.94 8.34
N GLU A 73 -7.52 0.67 8.01
CA GLU A 73 -8.79 -0.02 8.22
C GLU A 73 -8.62 -1.49 8.56
N VAL A 74 -9.67 -2.06 9.14
CA VAL A 74 -9.83 -3.48 9.45
C VAL A 74 -10.92 -4.02 8.54
N VAL A 75 -10.61 -5.05 7.77
CA VAL A 75 -11.54 -5.75 6.88
C VAL A 75 -11.53 -7.24 7.18
N ASP A 76 -12.65 -7.92 7.02
CA ASP A 76 -12.69 -9.38 7.12
C ASP A 76 -12.08 -10.05 5.87
N LEU A 77 -12.04 -11.38 5.84
CA LEU A 77 -11.47 -12.13 4.72
C LEU A 77 -12.35 -12.10 3.47
N GLU A 78 -13.62 -11.71 3.60
CA GLU A 78 -14.60 -11.53 2.52
C GLU A 78 -14.57 -10.10 1.94
N GLY A 79 -13.81 -9.15 2.56
CA GLY A 79 -13.68 -7.77 2.11
C GLY A 79 -14.70 -6.82 2.72
N ASN A 80 -15.42 -7.20 3.78
CA ASN A 80 -16.34 -6.28 4.45
C ASN A 80 -15.57 -5.35 5.41
N LEU A 81 -15.91 -4.05 5.38
CA LEU A 81 -15.33 -3.05 6.27
C LEU A 81 -15.87 -3.25 7.71
N ILE A 82 -14.97 -3.46 8.66
CA ILE A 82 -15.30 -3.56 10.09
C ILE A 82 -15.03 -2.24 10.81
N TYR A 83 -13.90 -1.61 10.47
CA TYR A 83 -13.49 -0.37 11.12
C TYR A 83 -12.56 0.44 10.20
N ARG A 84 -12.69 1.77 10.23
CA ARG A 84 -11.76 2.68 9.56
C ARG A 84 -11.35 3.82 10.48
N ARG A 85 -10.05 4.09 10.53
CA ARG A 85 -9.44 5.22 11.23
C ARG A 85 -8.95 6.23 10.21
N ILE A 86 -9.64 7.35 10.10
CA ILE A 86 -9.21 8.47 9.25
C ILE A 86 -7.96 9.12 9.84
N LEU A 87 -6.98 9.39 9.00
CA LEU A 87 -5.76 10.11 9.30
C LEU A 87 -5.90 11.51 8.70
N ALA A 88 -5.99 12.53 9.56
CA ALA A 88 -6.41 13.86 9.15
C ALA A 88 -5.26 14.71 8.57
N HIS A 89 -4.01 14.27 8.65
CA HIS A 89 -2.82 15.00 8.18
C HIS A 89 -1.70 14.06 7.77
N SER A 90 -0.77 14.61 7.01
CA SER A 90 0.45 13.91 6.57
C SER A 90 1.46 13.76 7.73
N HIS A 91 2.26 12.71 7.69
CA HIS A 91 3.27 12.35 8.70
C HIS A 91 4.68 12.30 8.09
N VAL A 92 5.06 13.33 7.32
CA VAL A 92 6.35 13.38 6.57
C VAL A 92 7.55 13.12 7.48
N ASP A 93 7.60 13.79 8.64
CA ASP A 93 8.74 13.74 9.57
C ASP A 93 8.60 12.68 10.68
N GLU A 94 7.55 11.84 10.62
CA GLU A 94 7.17 10.90 11.69
C GLU A 94 7.15 9.44 11.22
N GLN A 95 7.90 9.08 10.19
CA GLN A 95 7.88 7.73 9.62
C GLN A 95 8.84 6.76 10.35
N PRO A 96 8.39 5.55 10.68
CA PRO A 96 7.00 5.09 10.69
C PRO A 96 6.22 5.70 11.87
N PHE A 97 4.94 5.94 11.67
CA PHE A 97 4.09 6.51 12.71
C PHE A 97 3.05 5.52 13.24
N SER A 98 2.53 5.77 14.45
CA SER A 98 1.49 4.93 15.06
C SER A 98 0.25 5.71 15.42
N ARG A 99 -0.91 5.18 15.09
CA ARG A 99 -2.22 5.76 15.46
C ARG A 99 -3.18 4.69 15.93
N SER A 100 -3.89 5.00 17.00
CA SER A 100 -4.86 4.06 17.60
C SER A 100 -6.26 4.26 17.04
N GLY A 101 -6.99 3.16 16.89
CA GLY A 101 -8.42 3.08 16.70
C GLY A 101 -9.06 2.32 17.87
N THR A 102 -10.20 2.75 18.34
CA THR A 102 -10.87 2.22 19.52
C THR A 102 -12.27 1.71 19.20
N ASN A 103 -12.82 0.87 20.09
CA ASN A 103 -14.16 0.29 19.96
C ASN A 103 -14.33 -0.54 18.67
N ILE A 104 -13.30 -1.29 18.30
CA ILE A 104 -13.35 -2.18 17.13
C ILE A 104 -14.17 -3.40 17.48
N PRO A 105 -15.32 -3.66 16.79
CA PRO A 105 -16.29 -4.68 17.16
C PRO A 105 -15.92 -6.05 16.60
N LEU A 106 -14.90 -6.68 17.15
CA LEU A 106 -14.43 -8.00 16.76
C LEU A 106 -14.66 -9.03 17.85
N THR A 107 -14.98 -10.26 17.47
CA THR A 107 -14.76 -11.41 18.36
C THR A 107 -13.28 -11.79 18.32
N LYS A 108 -12.79 -12.44 19.38
CA LYS A 108 -11.37 -12.77 19.49
C LYS A 108 -10.85 -13.69 18.38
N ASN A 109 -11.71 -14.49 17.77
CA ASN A 109 -11.37 -15.47 16.74
C ASN A 109 -11.56 -14.94 15.30
N THR A 110 -12.15 -13.75 15.13
CA THR A 110 -12.41 -13.17 13.80
C THR A 110 -11.08 -12.91 13.09
N GLN A 111 -10.91 -13.57 11.95
CA GLN A 111 -9.74 -13.34 11.07
C GLN A 111 -9.96 -12.06 10.26
N VAL A 112 -8.96 -11.21 10.25
CA VAL A 112 -9.03 -9.92 9.54
C VAL A 112 -7.69 -9.57 8.89
N TYR A 113 -7.76 -8.65 7.94
CA TYR A 113 -6.63 -7.86 7.47
C TYR A 113 -6.69 -6.47 8.10
N VAL A 114 -5.52 -5.93 8.45
CA VAL A 114 -5.34 -4.51 8.78
C VAL A 114 -4.44 -3.91 7.72
N ARG A 115 -4.98 -2.95 6.97
CA ARG A 115 -4.32 -2.34 5.81
C ARG A 115 -4.37 -0.81 5.86
N VAL A 116 -3.53 -0.15 5.08
CA VAL A 116 -3.47 1.31 4.95
C VAL A 116 -3.79 1.72 3.51
N HIS A 117 -4.44 2.85 3.37
CA HIS A 117 -4.70 3.51 2.10
C HIS A 117 -3.88 4.80 2.01
N ILE A 118 -3.44 5.12 0.79
CA ILE A 118 -2.70 6.33 0.46
C ILE A 118 -3.48 7.05 -0.63
N ASN A 119 -3.80 8.32 -0.40
CA ASN A 119 -4.75 9.10 -1.22
C ASN A 119 -4.45 9.11 -2.73
N THR A 120 -3.20 8.92 -3.14
CA THR A 120 -2.78 8.92 -4.55
C THR A 120 -2.42 7.54 -5.09
N LEU A 121 -2.18 6.55 -4.22
CA LEU A 121 -1.67 5.23 -4.60
C LEU A 121 -2.67 4.10 -4.34
N GLY A 122 -3.76 4.36 -3.59
CA GLY A 122 -4.70 3.32 -3.17
C GLY A 122 -4.17 2.47 -2.01
N TYR A 123 -4.63 1.24 -1.91
CA TYR A 123 -4.23 0.33 -0.83
C TYR A 123 -2.82 -0.21 -0.98
N ALA A 124 -2.04 -0.12 0.09
CA ALA A 124 -0.74 -0.79 0.18
C ALA A 124 -0.90 -2.30 0.32
N SER A 125 0.01 -3.06 -0.31
CA SER A 125 0.00 -4.53 -0.29
C SER A 125 0.53 -5.15 1.01
N ALA A 126 1.42 -4.46 1.72
CA ALA A 126 1.95 -4.93 3.00
C ALA A 126 0.94 -4.69 4.13
N VAL A 127 0.39 -5.76 4.69
CA VAL A 127 -0.70 -5.75 5.68
C VAL A 127 -0.36 -6.59 6.90
N GLN A 128 -1.15 -6.46 7.95
CA GLN A 128 -1.18 -7.43 9.04
C GLN A 128 -2.41 -8.33 8.88
N LYS A 129 -2.23 -9.65 9.01
CA LYS A 129 -3.29 -10.65 8.96
C LYS A 129 -3.31 -11.46 10.25
N GLY A 130 -4.50 -11.71 10.79
CA GLY A 130 -4.64 -12.55 11.97
C GLY A 130 -5.95 -12.35 12.71
N SER A 131 -5.95 -12.79 13.97
CA SER A 131 -7.04 -12.59 14.92
C SER A 131 -6.47 -12.17 16.27
N VAL A 132 -7.31 -11.65 17.14
CA VAL A 132 -6.87 -11.26 18.50
C VAL A 132 -6.36 -12.47 19.29
N GLU A 133 -6.99 -13.63 19.12
CA GLU A 133 -6.63 -14.88 19.81
C GLU A 133 -5.27 -15.44 19.36
N ASN A 134 -4.99 -15.41 18.05
CA ASN A 134 -3.80 -16.04 17.47
C ASN A 134 -2.66 -15.06 17.18
N GLY A 135 -2.89 -13.76 17.42
CA GLY A 135 -1.97 -12.70 17.04
C GLY A 135 -2.06 -12.34 15.56
N PHE A 136 -1.24 -11.36 15.18
CA PHE A 136 -1.17 -10.81 13.84
C PHE A 136 0.23 -11.01 13.26
N MET A 137 0.29 -11.31 11.99
CA MET A 137 1.55 -11.53 11.26
C MET A 137 1.58 -10.70 9.97
N PRO A 138 2.75 -10.25 9.52
CA PRO A 138 2.92 -9.63 8.22
C PRO A 138 2.40 -10.55 7.10
N ALA A 139 1.67 -9.96 6.17
CA ALA A 139 1.15 -10.64 4.98
C ALA A 139 1.15 -9.71 3.77
N GLN A 140 1.00 -10.29 2.59
CA GLN A 140 0.75 -9.55 1.36
C GLN A 140 -0.71 -9.71 0.97
N LEU A 141 -1.34 -8.62 0.59
CA LEU A 141 -2.71 -8.56 0.11
C LEU A 141 -2.72 -7.84 -1.24
N ASP A 142 -3.50 -8.35 -2.17
CA ASP A 142 -3.70 -7.67 -3.46
C ASP A 142 -4.32 -6.28 -3.20
N SER A 143 -3.73 -5.23 -3.77
CA SER A 143 -4.23 -3.85 -3.65
C SER A 143 -5.65 -3.68 -4.23
N GLU A 144 -6.06 -4.56 -5.13
CA GLU A 144 -7.40 -4.57 -5.70
C GLU A 144 -8.44 -5.31 -4.81
N PHE A 145 -8.00 -6.04 -3.77
CA PHE A 145 -8.91 -6.70 -2.84
C PHE A 145 -9.82 -5.69 -2.15
N ALA A 146 -11.14 -5.86 -2.30
CA ALA A 146 -12.18 -4.98 -1.75
C ALA A 146 -11.90 -3.47 -2.03
N LYS A 147 -11.45 -3.14 -3.24
CA LYS A 147 -11.11 -1.76 -3.64
C LYS A 147 -12.31 -0.83 -3.64
N GLU A 148 -13.52 -1.36 -3.80
CA GLU A 148 -14.77 -0.61 -3.70
C GLU A 148 -14.93 0.12 -2.36
N LEU A 149 -14.24 -0.31 -1.31
CA LEU A 149 -14.23 0.34 0.00
C LEU A 149 -13.63 1.76 -0.04
N GLU A 150 -12.87 2.13 -1.07
CA GLU A 150 -12.42 3.51 -1.30
C GLU A 150 -13.58 4.51 -1.42
N LYS A 151 -14.80 4.02 -1.70
CA LYS A 151 -16.01 4.83 -1.86
C LYS A 151 -17.01 4.68 -0.70
N VAL A 152 -16.65 3.91 0.33
CA VAL A 152 -17.53 3.60 1.47
C VAL A 152 -17.13 4.47 2.67
N GLU A 153 -18.13 5.12 3.25
CA GLU A 153 -17.95 5.93 4.47
C GLU A 153 -17.48 5.10 5.70
N PRO A 154 -16.71 5.69 6.63
CA PRO A 154 -16.31 7.10 6.67
C PRO A 154 -15.13 7.40 5.72
N LEU A 155 -15.16 8.56 5.08
CA LEU A 155 -14.11 9.04 4.18
C LEU A 155 -13.42 10.29 4.73
N PRO A 156 -12.16 10.58 4.34
CA PRO A 156 -11.49 11.83 4.69
C PRO A 156 -12.24 13.05 4.14
N THR A 157 -12.35 14.10 4.95
CA THR A 157 -12.91 15.39 4.51
C THR A 157 -11.85 16.36 4.00
N GLY A 158 -10.59 15.94 4.00
CA GLY A 158 -9.44 16.72 3.58
C GLY A 158 -8.23 16.48 4.48
N CYS A 159 -7.08 17.06 4.10
CA CYS A 159 -5.87 17.06 4.91
C CYS A 159 -5.86 18.32 5.78
N ALA A 160 -5.66 18.16 7.08
CA ALA A 160 -5.45 19.23 8.04
C ALA A 160 -3.93 19.39 8.33
N PHE A 161 -3.52 20.59 8.74
CA PHE A 161 -2.13 20.94 9.10
C PHE A 161 -1.97 20.95 10.61
#